data_ecdc1f8d3624c5ae5e2d85d13588b43d
#
_entry.id   ecdc1f8d3624c5ae5e2d85d13588b43d
#
_cell.length_a   1.000
_cell.length_b   1.000
_cell.length_c   1.000
_cell.angle_alpha   90.00
_cell.angle_beta   90.00
_cell.angle_gamma   90.00
#
_symmetry.space_group_name_H-M   'P 1'
#
loop_
_entity.id
_entity.type
_entity.pdbx_description
1 polymer ?
#
loop_
_entity_poly.entity_id
_entity_poly.type
_entity_poly.pdbx_seq_one_letter_code
_entity_poly.pdbx_strand_id
1 'polypeptide(L)'
;MEMHYNAVVVSLTDENKKAFREVDAKKTIEGRRCQVFMPFDTEYKLLVKNINNKKRIRLEIDIDGTNVSGYGLVIDKNESSYIERFVDIDKKFKFVKAQGSGANEDVADPTNPENGIIKVRVYTEKQISPYINEYNRGVPLYTISDYPSVSFERNTINYSGNSVYLNTSMKSCSVDKHINNDQIGATIEGIKSYQKFGTTLWKGDDGVPIVFSFNLIGTPSKNKLEDDPEYQEYIRLKSKFGK
;
A
#
# COMPACT_ATOMS: atom_id res chain seq x y z
N MET A 1 12.36 -6.97 -7.20
CA MET A 1 13.38 -6.35 -6.31
C MET A 1 12.61 -5.63 -5.24
N GLU A 2 12.89 -5.87 -3.97
CA GLU A 2 12.13 -5.25 -2.86
C GLU A 2 12.75 -3.89 -2.51
N MET A 3 11.91 -2.86 -2.23
CA MET A 3 12.42 -1.56 -1.79
C MET A 3 12.88 -1.62 -0.33
N HIS A 4 14.16 -1.36 -0.09
CA HIS A 4 14.77 -1.33 1.24
C HIS A 4 15.18 0.08 1.63
N TYR A 5 14.85 0.50 2.85
CA TYR A 5 15.34 1.74 3.45
C TYR A 5 15.33 1.64 4.98
N ASN A 6 16.50 1.90 5.62
CA ASN A 6 16.63 1.96 7.09
C ASN A 6 15.97 0.79 7.84
N ALA A 7 16.29 -0.45 7.46
CA ALA A 7 15.77 -1.67 8.06
C ALA A 7 14.25 -1.90 7.87
N VAL A 8 13.64 -1.23 6.88
CA VAL A 8 12.26 -1.49 6.45
C VAL A 8 12.27 -1.89 4.99
N VAL A 9 11.44 -2.87 4.66
CA VAL A 9 11.19 -3.31 3.28
C VAL A 9 9.72 -3.16 3.00
N VAL A 10 9.40 -2.53 1.87
CA VAL A 10 8.03 -2.46 1.36
C VAL A 10 8.03 -2.93 -0.08
N SER A 11 7.11 -3.82 -0.44
CA SER A 11 6.91 -4.24 -1.83
C SER A 11 5.45 -4.60 -2.11
N LEU A 12 5.07 -4.58 -3.39
CA LEU A 12 3.77 -5.02 -3.86
C LEU A 12 3.87 -6.47 -4.34
N THR A 13 2.91 -7.30 -3.96
CA THR A 13 2.87 -8.73 -4.30
C THR A 13 1.51 -9.12 -4.86
N ASP A 14 1.50 -10.16 -5.66
CA ASP A 14 0.27 -10.80 -6.09
C ASP A 14 -0.34 -11.68 -4.96
N GLU A 15 -1.48 -12.31 -5.23
CA GLU A 15 -2.15 -13.24 -4.32
C GLU A 15 -1.23 -14.40 -3.86
N ASN A 16 -0.31 -14.83 -4.73
CA ASN A 16 0.64 -15.91 -4.47
C ASN A 16 1.90 -15.43 -3.73
N LYS A 17 1.89 -14.19 -3.22
CA LYS A 17 3.03 -13.55 -2.52
C LYS A 17 4.26 -13.33 -3.41
N LYS A 18 4.11 -13.37 -4.73
CA LYS A 18 5.17 -13.07 -5.68
C LYS A 18 5.23 -11.55 -5.89
N ALA A 19 6.41 -10.96 -5.68
CA ALA A 19 6.61 -9.53 -5.86
C ALA A 19 6.46 -9.12 -7.33
N PHE A 20 5.76 -8.01 -7.57
CA PHE A 20 5.73 -7.35 -8.87
C PHE A 20 7.10 -6.76 -9.20
N ARG A 21 7.34 -6.56 -10.49
CA ARG A 21 8.60 -5.96 -10.96
C ARG A 21 8.60 -4.46 -10.68
N GLU A 22 9.55 -4.04 -9.85
CA GLU A 22 9.84 -2.63 -9.60
C GLU A 22 10.85 -2.11 -10.63
N VAL A 23 10.58 -0.93 -11.18
CA VAL A 23 11.40 -0.26 -12.18
C VAL A 23 11.64 1.19 -11.75
N ASP A 24 12.72 1.79 -12.23
CA ASP A 24 13.09 3.19 -11.95
C ASP A 24 13.14 3.51 -10.43
N ALA A 25 13.57 2.55 -9.62
CA ALA A 25 13.69 2.74 -8.18
C ALA A 25 14.72 3.84 -7.86
N LYS A 26 14.26 4.92 -7.23
CA LYS A 26 15.08 6.07 -6.85
C LYS A 26 15.01 6.31 -5.35
N LYS A 27 16.17 6.62 -4.76
CA LYS A 27 16.24 7.13 -3.39
C LYS A 27 15.87 8.61 -3.43
N THR A 28 14.99 9.02 -2.52
CA THR A 28 14.62 10.44 -2.30
C THR A 28 15.12 10.88 -0.92
N ILE A 29 15.00 12.16 -0.60
CA ILE A 29 15.36 12.70 0.74
C ILE A 29 14.46 12.05 1.81
N GLU A 30 13.19 11.81 1.49
CA GLU A 30 12.19 11.28 2.44
C GLU A 30 12.12 9.74 2.45
N GLY A 31 12.70 9.04 1.46
CA GLY A 31 12.61 7.59 1.36
C GLY A 31 12.93 7.04 -0.02
N ARG A 32 11.99 6.31 -0.63
CA ARG A 32 12.18 5.67 -1.94
C ARG A 32 10.92 5.77 -2.80
N ARG A 33 11.13 5.88 -4.10
CA ARG A 33 10.07 5.86 -5.12
C ARG A 33 10.42 4.88 -6.23
N CYS A 34 9.43 4.16 -6.75
CA CYS A 34 9.56 3.32 -7.94
C CYS A 34 8.28 3.28 -8.76
N GLN A 35 8.38 2.72 -9.96
CA GLN A 35 7.24 2.33 -10.80
C GLN A 35 7.03 0.81 -10.68
N VAL A 36 5.77 0.38 -10.70
CA VAL A 36 5.40 -1.03 -10.64
C VAL A 36 4.45 -1.35 -11.79
N PHE A 37 4.84 -2.26 -12.65
CA PHE A 37 3.97 -2.76 -13.70
C PHE A 37 3.04 -3.83 -13.15
N MET A 38 1.73 -3.59 -13.26
CA MET A 38 0.69 -4.46 -12.74
C MET A 38 -0.39 -4.68 -13.79
N PRO A 39 -0.79 -5.93 -14.07
CA PRO A 39 -1.93 -6.18 -14.96
C PRO A 39 -3.21 -5.58 -14.37
N PHE A 40 -4.09 -5.02 -15.22
CA PHE A 40 -5.41 -4.64 -14.77
C PHE A 40 -6.21 -5.85 -14.27
N ASP A 41 -7.21 -5.59 -13.45
CA ASP A 41 -8.06 -6.59 -12.78
C ASP A 41 -7.29 -7.52 -11.81
N THR A 42 -6.14 -7.05 -11.31
CA THR A 42 -5.31 -7.82 -10.36
C THR A 42 -5.59 -7.43 -8.93
N GLU A 43 -5.87 -8.42 -8.08
CA GLU A 43 -5.81 -8.26 -6.63
C GLU A 43 -4.37 -8.29 -6.16
N TYR A 44 -4.01 -7.40 -5.23
CA TYR A 44 -2.63 -7.26 -4.77
C TYR A 44 -2.55 -7.06 -3.25
N LYS A 45 -1.35 -7.23 -2.72
CA LYS A 45 -1.02 -7.05 -1.30
C LYS A 45 0.21 -6.18 -1.15
N LEU A 46 0.26 -5.42 -0.07
CA LEU A 46 1.48 -4.78 0.39
C LEU A 46 2.20 -5.72 1.35
N LEU A 47 3.42 -6.14 1.00
CA LEU A 47 4.33 -6.78 1.94
C LEU A 47 5.14 -5.69 2.63
N VAL A 48 5.10 -5.66 3.96
CA VAL A 48 5.96 -4.82 4.78
C VAL A 48 6.76 -5.69 5.73
N LYS A 49 8.08 -5.52 5.74
CA LYS A 49 9.00 -6.20 6.66
C LYS A 49 9.69 -5.17 7.55
N ASN A 50 9.57 -5.32 8.83
CA ASN A 50 10.34 -4.58 9.81
C ASN A 50 11.58 -5.41 10.22
N ILE A 51 12.73 -5.10 9.64
CA ILE A 51 14.00 -5.80 9.95
C ILE A 51 14.67 -5.21 11.21
N ASN A 52 14.07 -4.16 11.79
CA ASN A 52 14.58 -3.56 13.01
C ASN A 52 14.29 -4.47 14.21
N ASN A 53 15.35 -4.88 14.92
CA ASN A 53 15.25 -5.76 16.08
C ASN A 53 14.98 -5.01 17.40
N LYS A 54 14.92 -3.67 17.39
CA LYS A 54 14.77 -2.84 18.59
C LYS A 54 13.45 -2.09 18.65
N LYS A 55 12.91 -1.69 17.48
CA LYS A 55 11.76 -0.77 17.42
C LYS A 55 10.63 -1.35 16.57
N ARG A 56 9.39 -1.15 17.02
CA ARG A 56 8.20 -1.36 16.21
C ARG A 56 8.09 -0.24 15.18
N ILE A 57 7.33 -0.49 14.12
CA ILE A 57 6.99 0.53 13.12
C ILE A 57 5.48 0.68 13.02
N ARG A 58 5.04 1.88 12.70
CA ARG A 58 3.65 2.23 12.38
C ARG A 58 3.59 2.67 10.93
N LEU A 59 2.59 2.20 10.23
CA LEU A 59 2.36 2.49 8.82
C LEU A 59 1.13 3.36 8.66
N GLU A 60 1.25 4.41 7.87
CA GLU A 60 0.11 5.10 7.26
C GLU A 60 0.17 4.85 5.76
N ILE A 61 -0.94 4.38 5.21
CA ILE A 61 -1.01 3.96 3.81
C ILE A 61 -2.08 4.78 3.12
N ASP A 62 -1.67 5.51 2.08
CA ASP A 62 -2.59 6.17 1.17
C ASP A 62 -2.56 5.45 -0.17
N ILE A 63 -3.72 5.20 -0.73
CA ILE A 63 -3.92 4.64 -2.06
C ILE A 63 -4.82 5.60 -2.84
N ASP A 64 -4.39 6.01 -4.01
CA ASP A 64 -5.13 6.95 -4.88
C ASP A 64 -5.56 8.23 -4.13
N GLY A 65 -4.69 8.72 -3.23
CA GLY A 65 -4.94 9.90 -2.39
C GLY A 65 -5.81 9.65 -1.16
N THR A 66 -6.34 8.45 -0.96
CA THR A 66 -7.21 8.10 0.17
C THR A 66 -6.45 7.29 1.22
N ASN A 67 -6.58 7.66 2.52
CA ASN A 67 -6.01 6.88 3.60
C ASN A 67 -6.79 5.57 3.78
N VAL A 68 -6.10 4.43 3.66
CA VAL A 68 -6.71 3.09 3.77
C VAL A 68 -6.33 2.36 5.06
N SER A 69 -5.43 2.95 5.87
CA SER A 69 -4.89 2.36 7.10
C SER A 69 -5.54 2.91 8.38
N GLY A 70 -6.51 3.81 8.27
CA GLY A 70 -7.12 4.48 9.40
C GLY A 70 -6.10 5.23 10.25
N TYR A 71 -6.03 4.94 11.54
CA TYR A 71 -5.04 5.56 12.45
C TYR A 71 -3.63 4.98 12.32
N GLY A 72 -3.44 3.97 11.50
CA GLY A 72 -2.16 3.31 11.22
C GLY A 72 -2.12 1.85 11.66
N LEU A 73 -1.25 1.10 10.99
CA LEU A 73 -1.00 -0.31 11.23
C LEU A 73 0.37 -0.49 11.89
N VAL A 74 0.44 -1.29 12.94
CA VAL A 74 1.70 -1.54 13.65
C VAL A 74 2.27 -2.89 13.26
N ILE A 75 3.58 -2.92 12.96
CA ILE A 75 4.34 -4.15 12.73
C ILE A 75 5.42 -4.25 13.81
N ASP A 76 5.48 -5.38 14.47
CA ASP A 76 6.45 -5.63 15.53
C ASP A 76 7.87 -5.78 15.00
N LYS A 77 8.81 -5.90 15.92
CA LYS A 77 10.25 -6.03 15.64
C LYS A 77 10.52 -7.36 14.93
N ASN A 78 11.34 -7.34 13.89
CA ASN A 78 11.68 -8.51 13.09
C ASN A 78 10.47 -9.24 12.48
N GLU A 79 9.33 -8.57 12.35
CA GLU A 79 8.13 -9.14 11.76
C GLU A 79 7.89 -8.65 10.34
N SER A 80 7.10 -9.42 9.63
CA SER A 80 6.62 -9.08 8.29
C SER A 80 5.13 -9.37 8.19
N SER A 81 4.42 -8.52 7.48
CA SER A 81 2.98 -8.67 7.28
C SER A 81 2.58 -8.35 5.86
N TYR A 82 1.58 -9.06 5.38
CA TYR A 82 0.88 -8.75 4.13
C TYR A 82 -0.39 -7.97 4.47
N ILE A 83 -0.57 -6.81 3.85
CA ILE A 83 -1.76 -5.99 3.98
C ILE A 83 -2.51 -6.12 2.66
N GLU A 84 -3.70 -6.72 2.70
CA GLU A 84 -4.45 -7.05 1.48
C GLU A 84 -5.76 -6.29 1.36
N ARG A 85 -6.17 -5.51 2.37
CA ARG A 85 -7.45 -4.85 2.42
C ARG A 85 -7.42 -3.49 3.10
N PHE A 86 -8.47 -2.72 2.87
CA PHE A 86 -8.79 -1.52 3.63
C PHE A 86 -9.05 -1.87 5.10
N VAL A 87 -8.70 -0.99 6.04
CA VAL A 87 -8.93 -1.25 7.48
C VAL A 87 -10.43 -1.26 7.78
N ASP A 88 -11.17 -0.32 7.21
CA ASP A 88 -12.58 -0.10 7.51
C ASP A 88 -13.53 -0.96 6.66
N ILE A 89 -13.03 -1.57 5.58
CA ILE A 89 -13.83 -2.31 4.61
C ILE A 89 -13.23 -3.70 4.42
N ASP A 90 -14.04 -4.76 4.58
CA ASP A 90 -13.59 -6.15 4.41
C ASP A 90 -13.44 -6.54 2.93
N LYS A 91 -12.75 -5.71 2.16
CA LYS A 91 -12.50 -5.90 0.72
C LYS A 91 -11.04 -5.78 0.42
N LYS A 92 -10.54 -6.65 -0.46
CA LYS A 92 -9.15 -6.62 -0.92
C LYS A 92 -8.87 -5.42 -1.82
N PHE A 93 -7.61 -5.07 -1.95
CA PHE A 93 -7.18 -4.12 -2.96
C PHE A 93 -7.23 -4.76 -4.35
N LYS A 94 -7.90 -4.11 -5.30
CA LYS A 94 -7.95 -4.53 -6.70
C LYS A 94 -7.58 -3.37 -7.61
N PHE A 95 -6.56 -3.58 -8.46
CA PHE A 95 -6.10 -2.58 -9.43
C PHE A 95 -6.88 -2.73 -10.73
N VAL A 96 -7.51 -1.66 -11.20
CA VAL A 96 -8.33 -1.62 -12.42
C VAL A 96 -7.95 -0.45 -13.31
N LYS A 97 -8.36 -0.46 -14.58
CA LYS A 97 -8.18 0.66 -15.48
C LYS A 97 -9.07 1.85 -15.04
N ALA A 98 -8.49 3.05 -14.94
CA ALA A 98 -9.20 4.26 -14.50
C ALA A 98 -10.19 4.83 -15.54
N GLN A 99 -10.27 4.27 -16.74
CA GLN A 99 -11.25 4.69 -17.75
C GLN A 99 -12.53 3.88 -17.62
N GLY A 100 -13.61 4.55 -17.16
CA GLY A 100 -14.94 4.01 -17.23
C GLY A 100 -15.61 4.37 -18.54
N SER A 101 -15.73 3.42 -19.42
CA SER A 101 -16.77 3.40 -20.45
C SER A 101 -17.55 2.10 -20.30
N GLY A 102 -18.49 2.09 -19.40
CA GLY A 102 -19.34 0.90 -19.21
C GLY A 102 -20.11 0.99 -17.92
N ALA A 103 -21.35 0.64 -17.96
CA ALA A 103 -22.43 0.78 -16.99
C ALA A 103 -22.21 0.26 -15.54
N ASN A 104 -21.02 0.24 -15.02
CA ASN A 104 -20.72 -0.12 -13.64
C ASN A 104 -20.15 1.10 -12.92
N GLU A 105 -20.89 1.60 -11.96
CA GLU A 105 -20.68 2.82 -11.18
C GLU A 105 -19.44 2.76 -10.23
N ASP A 106 -18.69 1.67 -10.19
CA ASP A 106 -17.53 1.47 -9.31
C ASP A 106 -16.20 1.94 -9.93
N VAL A 107 -16.27 2.83 -10.92
CA VAL A 107 -15.06 3.26 -11.63
C VAL A 107 -14.45 4.46 -10.92
N ALA A 108 -13.17 4.32 -10.59
CA ALA A 108 -12.36 5.41 -10.05
C ALA A 108 -12.42 6.64 -10.98
N ASP A 109 -12.54 7.82 -10.40
CA ASP A 109 -12.53 9.09 -11.14
C ASP A 109 -11.24 9.19 -12.00
N PRO A 110 -11.35 9.15 -13.34
CA PRO A 110 -10.17 9.17 -14.21
C PRO A 110 -9.39 10.49 -14.13
N THR A 111 -10.00 11.54 -13.58
CA THR A 111 -9.36 12.86 -13.44
C THR A 111 -8.55 13.02 -12.16
N ASN A 112 -8.62 12.07 -11.23
CA ASN A 112 -7.84 12.13 -10.00
C ASN A 112 -6.34 11.97 -10.30
N PRO A 113 -5.50 12.97 -10.01
CA PRO A 113 -4.05 12.93 -10.28
C PRO A 113 -3.29 11.94 -9.40
N GLU A 114 -3.90 11.45 -8.32
CA GLU A 114 -3.32 10.47 -7.41
C GLU A 114 -3.59 9.01 -7.84
N ASN A 115 -4.35 8.80 -8.92
CA ASN A 115 -4.65 7.46 -9.45
C ASN A 115 -3.37 6.64 -9.68
N GLY A 116 -3.37 5.39 -9.20
CA GLY A 116 -2.24 4.49 -9.29
C GLY A 116 -1.08 4.84 -8.36
N ILE A 117 -1.25 5.80 -7.46
CA ILE A 117 -0.21 6.18 -6.50
C ILE A 117 -0.49 5.55 -5.14
N ILE A 118 0.48 4.75 -4.67
CA ILE A 118 0.49 4.21 -3.31
C ILE A 118 1.61 4.87 -2.53
N LYS A 119 1.28 5.49 -1.40
CA LYS A 119 2.24 6.09 -0.47
C LYS A 119 2.18 5.36 0.88
N VAL A 120 3.32 4.85 1.32
CA VAL A 120 3.45 4.21 2.64
C VAL A 120 4.40 5.03 3.48
N ARG A 121 3.87 5.69 4.51
CA ARG A 121 4.65 6.41 5.51
C ARG A 121 4.94 5.48 6.66
N VAL A 122 6.21 5.32 6.97
CA VAL A 122 6.69 4.43 8.04
C VAL A 122 7.26 5.26 9.16
N TYR A 123 6.63 5.20 10.31
CA TYR A 123 7.08 5.83 11.55
C TYR A 123 7.75 4.79 12.44
N THR A 124 8.79 5.19 13.15
CA THR A 124 9.44 4.34 14.16
C THR A 124 8.92 4.70 15.53
N GLU A 125 8.71 3.70 16.40
CA GLU A 125 8.21 3.94 17.75
C GLU A 125 9.27 4.58 18.65
N LYS A 126 8.88 5.58 19.44
CA LYS A 126 9.73 6.16 20.49
C LYS A 126 10.12 5.12 21.54
N GLN A 127 11.39 5.08 21.89
CA GLN A 127 11.85 4.38 23.07
C GLN A 127 11.67 5.28 24.29
N ILE A 128 10.74 4.91 25.18
CA ILE A 128 10.58 5.60 26.45
C ILE A 128 11.68 5.09 27.38
N SER A 129 12.52 5.99 27.88
CA SER A 129 13.47 5.65 28.93
C SER A 129 12.70 5.20 30.19
N PRO A 130 13.13 4.14 30.89
CA PRO A 130 12.44 3.63 32.07
C PRO A 130 12.37 4.63 33.24
N TYR A 131 13.04 5.75 33.14
CA TYR A 131 13.10 6.80 34.19
C TYR A 131 12.02 7.88 34.06
N ILE A 132 11.18 7.87 33.02
CA ILE A 132 10.09 8.84 32.86
C ILE A 132 8.77 8.09 32.98
N ASN A 133 8.23 8.03 34.23
CA ASN A 133 6.85 7.67 34.49
C ASN A 133 5.91 8.83 34.13
N GLU A 134 5.88 9.22 32.87
CA GLU A 134 4.82 10.08 32.36
C GLU A 134 3.63 9.20 31.97
N TYR A 135 2.47 9.51 32.53
CA TYR A 135 1.16 8.96 32.18
C TYR A 135 0.80 9.33 30.73
N ASN A 136 1.59 8.86 29.77
CA ASN A 136 1.22 8.94 28.36
C ASN A 136 0.19 7.83 28.08
N ARG A 137 -1.09 8.19 28.10
CA ARG A 137 -2.15 7.35 27.53
C ARG A 137 -1.86 7.19 26.04
N GLY A 138 -1.27 6.05 25.66
CA GLY A 138 -1.00 5.74 24.27
C GLY A 138 -2.27 5.73 23.45
N VAL A 139 -2.20 6.23 22.22
CA VAL A 139 -3.30 6.14 21.25
C VAL A 139 -3.41 4.68 20.80
N PRO A 140 -4.60 4.06 20.83
CA PRO A 140 -4.76 2.71 20.32
C PRO A 140 -4.59 2.71 18.79
N LEU A 141 -3.72 1.86 18.29
CA LEU A 141 -3.47 1.63 16.88
C LEU A 141 -3.76 0.17 16.50
N TYR A 142 -3.89 -0.10 15.22
CA TYR A 142 -4.16 -1.44 14.72
C TYR A 142 -2.89 -2.28 14.56
N THR A 143 -2.98 -3.56 14.88
CA THR A 143 -1.97 -4.57 14.55
C THR A 143 -2.51 -5.54 13.50
N ILE A 144 -1.63 -6.08 12.71
CA ILE A 144 -1.97 -7.13 11.74
C ILE A 144 -1.78 -8.47 12.45
N SER A 145 -2.84 -9.28 12.51
CA SER A 145 -2.82 -10.60 13.11
C SER A 145 -3.20 -11.65 12.08
N ASP A 146 -2.29 -12.58 11.82
CA ASP A 146 -2.54 -13.76 10.98
C ASP A 146 -3.24 -14.90 11.73
N TYR A 147 -3.49 -14.73 13.06
CA TYR A 147 -4.15 -15.71 13.90
C TYR A 147 -5.55 -15.26 14.34
N PRO A 148 -6.52 -16.18 14.49
CA PRO A 148 -7.84 -15.85 14.98
C PRO A 148 -7.76 -15.37 16.42
N SER A 149 -7.94 -14.07 16.65
CA SER A 149 -7.95 -13.48 18.00
C SER A 149 -9.26 -13.78 18.71
N VAL A 150 -9.13 -14.17 19.99
CA VAL A 150 -10.25 -14.29 20.93
C VAL A 150 -10.90 -12.91 21.10
N SER A 151 -12.21 -12.85 20.96
CA SER A 151 -13.00 -11.62 21.07
C SER A 151 -12.91 -11.03 22.48
N PHE A 152 -12.36 -9.82 22.60
CA PHE A 152 -12.57 -8.97 23.77
C PHE A 152 -13.69 -7.98 23.51
N GLU A 153 -14.62 -7.90 24.47
CA GLU A 153 -15.77 -6.99 24.43
C GLU A 153 -15.33 -5.51 24.39
N ARG A 154 -16.05 -4.76 23.58
CA ARG A 154 -15.82 -3.35 23.27
C ARG A 154 -16.32 -2.47 24.40
N ASN A 155 -15.42 -1.82 25.14
CA ASN A 155 -15.77 -0.62 25.90
C ASN A 155 -15.51 0.61 25.01
N THR A 156 -16.58 1.19 24.52
CA THR A 156 -16.58 2.45 23.75
C THR A 156 -16.23 3.62 24.67
N ILE A 157 -15.06 4.21 24.47
CA ILE A 157 -14.72 5.51 25.05
C ILE A 157 -14.72 6.53 23.92
N ASN A 158 -15.73 7.41 23.89
CA ASN A 158 -15.80 8.55 22.98
C ASN A 158 -14.75 9.60 23.38
N TYR A 159 -13.77 9.86 22.51
CA TYR A 159 -12.92 11.04 22.61
C TYR A 159 -13.15 11.96 21.40
N SER A 160 -13.72 13.14 21.68
CA SER A 160 -13.65 14.28 20.78
C SER A 160 -12.29 14.94 20.94
N GLY A 161 -11.37 14.73 20.01
CA GLY A 161 -10.07 15.38 19.97
C GLY A 161 -9.97 16.20 18.68
N ASN A 162 -9.83 17.52 18.80
CA ASN A 162 -9.55 18.42 17.70
C ASN A 162 -8.21 18.07 17.05
N SER A 163 -8.24 17.47 15.87
CA SER A 163 -7.06 17.30 15.04
C SER A 163 -6.78 18.58 14.27
N VAL A 164 -5.67 19.23 14.59
CA VAL A 164 -5.14 20.34 13.81
C VAL A 164 -4.50 19.74 12.55
N TYR A 165 -5.15 19.88 11.41
CA TYR A 165 -4.56 19.54 10.11
C TYR A 165 -3.56 20.62 9.72
N LEU A 166 -2.27 20.33 9.81
CA LEU A 166 -1.26 21.08 9.11
C LEU A 166 -1.31 20.68 7.63
N ASN A 167 -2.01 21.48 6.83
CA ASN A 167 -1.98 21.40 5.37
C ASN A 167 -0.58 21.82 4.87
N THR A 168 0.38 20.91 4.86
CA THR A 168 1.55 21.05 4.01
C THR A 168 1.16 20.58 2.62
N SER A 169 0.80 21.53 1.76
CA SER A 169 0.64 21.27 0.32
C SER A 169 2.00 20.84 -0.25
N MET A 170 2.24 19.54 -0.27
CA MET A 170 3.35 18.98 -1.04
C MET A 170 3.04 19.21 -2.52
N LYS A 171 3.87 20.03 -3.17
CA LYS A 171 3.89 20.16 -4.62
C LYS A 171 4.04 18.75 -5.19
N SER A 172 3.04 18.30 -5.94
CA SER A 172 3.11 17.06 -6.72
C SER A 172 4.33 17.17 -7.64
N CYS A 173 5.34 16.34 -7.42
CA CYS A 173 6.43 16.19 -8.36
C CYS A 173 5.83 15.59 -9.63
N SER A 174 5.68 16.41 -10.66
CA SER A 174 5.34 15.98 -12.00
C SER A 174 6.35 14.91 -12.44
N VAL A 175 5.87 13.72 -12.66
CA VAL A 175 6.66 12.65 -13.29
C VAL A 175 6.60 12.93 -14.79
N ASP A 176 7.67 13.58 -15.30
CA ASP A 176 7.87 13.77 -16.74
C ASP A 176 8.17 12.43 -17.43
N LYS A 177 7.15 11.64 -17.63
CA LYS A 177 7.07 10.63 -18.71
C LYS A 177 5.61 10.59 -19.12
N HIS A 178 5.37 10.72 -20.43
CA HIS A 178 4.07 10.48 -21.05
C HIS A 178 3.58 9.07 -20.69
N ILE A 179 2.88 8.96 -19.56
CA ILE A 179 2.08 7.77 -19.29
C ILE A 179 0.90 7.88 -20.23
N ASN A 180 0.78 6.95 -21.18
CA ASN A 180 -0.39 6.89 -22.04
C ASN A 180 -1.62 6.75 -21.14
N ASN A 181 -2.70 7.48 -21.43
CA ASN A 181 -3.96 7.41 -20.68
C ASN A 181 -4.47 5.96 -20.54
N ASP A 182 -4.08 5.08 -21.46
CA ASP A 182 -4.40 3.64 -21.42
C ASP A 182 -3.70 2.86 -20.30
N GLN A 183 -2.70 3.42 -19.66
CA GLN A 183 -1.92 2.79 -18.59
C GLN A 183 -2.29 3.32 -17.16
N ILE A 184 -3.18 4.30 -17.10
CA ILE A 184 -3.64 4.84 -15.83
C ILE A 184 -4.64 3.86 -15.22
N GLY A 185 -4.35 3.44 -14.01
CA GLY A 185 -5.24 2.59 -13.23
C GLY A 185 -5.47 3.15 -11.85
N ALA A 186 -6.47 2.63 -11.17
CA ALA A 186 -6.80 2.97 -9.80
C ALA A 186 -7.12 1.70 -9.00
N THR A 187 -7.08 1.82 -7.69
CA THR A 187 -7.44 0.73 -6.78
C THR A 187 -8.87 0.85 -6.34
N ILE A 188 -9.63 -0.21 -6.51
CA ILE A 188 -11.01 -0.33 -6.05
C ILE A 188 -11.15 -1.47 -5.04
N GLU A 189 -12.35 -1.62 -4.51
CA GLU A 189 -12.73 -2.76 -3.69
C GLU A 189 -12.77 -4.04 -4.53
N GLY A 190 -11.98 -5.03 -4.12
CA GLY A 190 -11.96 -6.38 -4.71
C GLY A 190 -12.94 -7.33 -4.02
N ILE A 191 -12.60 -8.63 -4.02
CA ILE A 191 -13.38 -9.62 -3.29
C ILE A 191 -13.24 -9.46 -1.77
N LYS A 192 -14.11 -10.14 -1.03
CA LYS A 192 -14.09 -10.12 0.43
C LYS A 192 -12.76 -10.67 0.97
N SER A 193 -12.15 -9.94 1.90
CA SER A 193 -10.99 -10.36 2.66
C SER A 193 -11.41 -10.88 4.04
N TYR A 194 -10.67 -11.86 4.53
CA TYR A 194 -10.81 -12.42 5.89
C TYR A 194 -9.68 -11.96 6.82
N GLN A 195 -8.81 -11.05 6.36
CA GLN A 195 -7.75 -10.49 7.19
C GLN A 195 -8.36 -9.73 8.37
N LYS A 196 -7.82 -9.95 9.57
CA LYS A 196 -8.26 -9.29 10.80
C LYS A 196 -7.19 -8.35 11.30
N PHE A 197 -7.63 -7.23 11.85
CA PHE A 197 -6.79 -6.27 12.55
C PHE A 197 -7.11 -6.30 14.04
N GLY A 198 -6.08 -6.31 14.87
CA GLY A 198 -6.19 -6.14 16.31
C GLY A 198 -5.92 -4.70 16.73
N THR A 199 -5.88 -4.44 18.02
CA THR A 199 -5.52 -3.13 18.59
C THR A 199 -4.26 -3.26 19.44
N THR A 200 -3.39 -2.26 19.39
CA THR A 200 -2.19 -2.18 20.24
C THR A 200 -1.95 -0.76 20.71
N LEU A 201 -1.17 -0.61 21.78
CA LEU A 201 -0.74 0.70 22.25
C LEU A 201 0.51 1.16 21.48
N TRP A 202 0.51 2.42 21.08
CA TRP A 202 1.62 3.10 20.43
C TRP A 202 2.17 4.21 21.31
N LYS A 203 3.49 4.25 21.50
CA LYS A 203 4.16 5.18 22.42
C LYS A 203 4.51 6.53 21.79
N GLY A 204 4.13 6.74 20.54
CA GLY A 204 4.41 7.92 19.75
C GLY A 204 5.53 7.72 18.72
N ASP A 205 5.61 8.65 17.78
CA ASP A 205 6.54 8.59 16.64
C ASP A 205 7.92 9.14 17.03
N ASP A 206 8.97 8.48 16.55
CA ASP A 206 10.36 8.89 16.70
C ASP A 206 10.87 9.50 15.39
N GLY A 207 10.78 10.82 15.29
CA GLY A 207 11.25 11.58 14.14
C GLY A 207 10.26 11.65 12.96
N VAL A 208 10.80 11.95 11.78
CA VAL A 208 10.04 12.05 10.52
C VAL A 208 9.85 10.68 9.88
N PRO A 209 8.73 10.44 9.18
CA PRO A 209 8.48 9.17 8.53
C PRO A 209 9.42 8.92 7.35
N ILE A 210 9.69 7.66 7.08
CA ILE A 210 10.25 7.19 5.82
C ILE A 210 9.09 6.97 4.84
N VAL A 211 9.20 7.52 3.64
CA VAL A 211 8.14 7.43 2.62
C VAL A 211 8.54 6.46 1.51
N PHE A 212 7.72 5.44 1.31
CA PHE A 212 7.78 4.58 0.11
C PHE A 212 6.65 4.98 -0.83
N SER A 213 6.99 5.32 -2.05
CA SER A 213 6.02 5.73 -3.06
C SER A 213 6.09 4.81 -4.27
N PHE A 214 4.97 4.20 -4.61
CA PHE A 214 4.81 3.34 -5.78
C PHE A 214 3.90 4.04 -6.78
N ASN A 215 4.31 4.05 -8.05
CA ASN A 215 3.46 4.47 -9.16
C ASN A 215 3.09 3.22 -9.96
N LEU A 216 1.82 2.84 -9.92
CA LEU A 216 1.29 1.68 -10.62
C LEU A 216 1.07 2.02 -12.09
N ILE A 217 1.67 1.24 -12.97
CA ILE A 217 1.53 1.31 -14.42
C ILE A 217 0.72 0.10 -14.87
N GLY A 218 -0.48 0.36 -15.39
CA GLY A 218 -1.36 -0.69 -15.86
C GLY A 218 -0.82 -1.37 -17.12
N THR A 219 -0.93 -2.68 -17.14
CA THR A 219 -0.68 -3.49 -18.33
C THR A 219 -1.94 -4.29 -18.67
N PRO A 220 -2.17 -4.67 -19.93
CA PRO A 220 -3.29 -5.53 -20.29
C PRO A 220 -3.30 -6.80 -19.42
N SER A 221 -4.48 -7.26 -19.00
CA SER A 221 -4.59 -8.51 -18.27
C SER A 221 -4.12 -9.68 -19.14
N LYS A 222 -3.52 -10.72 -18.52
CA LYS A 222 -3.02 -11.88 -19.27
C LYS A 222 -4.08 -12.53 -20.15
N ASN A 223 -5.31 -12.57 -19.70
CA ASN A 223 -6.43 -13.16 -20.47
C ASN A 223 -6.76 -12.34 -21.73
N LYS A 224 -6.62 -11.00 -21.69
CA LYS A 224 -6.81 -10.15 -22.87
C LYS A 224 -5.62 -10.21 -23.84
N LEU A 225 -4.40 -10.45 -23.32
CA LEU A 225 -3.23 -10.66 -24.17
C LEU A 225 -3.30 -11.98 -24.94
N GLU A 226 -3.86 -13.04 -24.34
CA GLU A 226 -4.05 -14.33 -25.02
C GLU A 226 -5.10 -14.24 -26.13
N ASP A 227 -6.08 -13.35 -26.02
CA ASP A 227 -7.11 -13.10 -27.04
C ASP A 227 -6.72 -12.02 -28.06
N ASP A 228 -5.59 -11.32 -27.87
CA ASP A 228 -5.10 -10.28 -28.77
C ASP A 228 -4.49 -10.92 -30.04
N PRO A 229 -5.02 -10.62 -31.23
CA PRO A 229 -4.51 -11.17 -32.50
C PRO A 229 -3.02 -10.85 -32.77
N GLU A 230 -2.56 -9.66 -32.37
CA GLU A 230 -1.14 -9.27 -32.51
C GLU A 230 -0.24 -10.06 -31.56
N TYR A 231 -0.69 -10.30 -30.34
CA TYR A 231 0.04 -11.14 -29.38
C TYR A 231 0.08 -12.61 -29.82
N GLN A 232 -1.00 -13.16 -30.35
CA GLN A 232 -1.04 -14.50 -30.94
C GLN A 232 -0.08 -14.63 -32.11
N GLU A 233 -0.03 -13.63 -32.99
CA GLU A 233 0.93 -13.62 -34.11
C GLU A 233 2.37 -13.49 -33.59
N TYR A 234 2.64 -12.66 -32.59
CA TYR A 234 3.95 -12.58 -31.93
C TYR A 234 4.38 -13.93 -31.36
N ILE A 235 3.51 -14.64 -30.62
CA ILE A 235 3.81 -15.96 -30.05
C ILE A 235 4.06 -16.97 -31.17
N ARG A 236 3.26 -16.94 -32.24
CA ARG A 236 3.43 -17.79 -33.41
C ARG A 236 4.78 -17.56 -34.09
N LEU A 237 5.15 -16.30 -34.30
CA LEU A 237 6.43 -15.94 -34.92
C LEU A 237 7.60 -16.32 -33.99
N LYS A 238 7.49 -16.10 -32.71
CA LYS A 238 8.50 -16.50 -31.73
C LYS A 238 8.71 -18.01 -31.66
N SER A 239 7.63 -18.81 -31.76
CA SER A 239 7.75 -20.26 -31.78
C SER A 239 8.36 -20.76 -33.11
N LYS A 240 8.17 -20.04 -34.20
CA LYS A 240 8.67 -20.40 -35.52
C LYS A 240 10.13 -20.00 -35.76
N PHE A 241 10.59 -18.89 -35.15
CA PHE A 241 11.90 -18.29 -35.42
C PHE A 241 12.79 -18.18 -34.15
N GLY A 242 12.26 -18.41 -32.96
CA GLY A 242 13.01 -18.40 -31.70
C GLY A 242 13.68 -19.76 -31.48
N LYS A 243 14.91 -19.89 -31.99
CA LYS A 243 15.86 -20.91 -31.56
C LYS A 243 16.84 -20.30 -30.58
#